data_c628f4d050f4a1c5d005b0f61f37971a
#
_entry.id   c628f4d050f4a1c5d005b0f61f37971a
#
_cell.length_a   1.000
_cell.length_b   1.000
_cell.length_c   1.000
_cell.angle_alpha   90.00
_cell.angle_beta   90.00
_cell.angle_gamma   90.00
#
_symmetry.space_group_name_H-M   'P 1'
#
loop_
_entity.id
_entity.type
_entity.pdbx_description
1 polymer ?
#
loop_
_entity_poly.entity_id
_entity_poly.type
_entity_poly.pdbx_seq_one_letter_code
_entity_poly.pdbx_strand_id
1 'polypeptide(L)'
;MPKIIENLKDRLLTEAKQQIEESGYGAMTIRSIAKGCGVGVGTVYNYFPSKDDLIAELLLEDWKGCIQAIGAASSGSDAPRPVVRCMYEQLTGYVRRHEKIFYDEAAAAAFAGSVSRYDGLLRGQLAQPLRRFCGDEFTAEFIAESLLTWTMAGKDFDRIYQILEKLF
;
A
#
# COMPACT_ATOMS: atom_id res chain seq x y z
N MET A 1 21.79 -25.62 14.73
CA MET A 1 21.51 -24.18 14.87
C MET A 1 20.88 -23.70 13.58
N PRO A 2 19.72 -23.01 13.60
CA PRO A 2 19.20 -22.43 12.39
C PRO A 2 20.16 -21.35 11.90
N LYS A 3 20.61 -21.46 10.65
CA LYS A 3 21.39 -20.43 9.97
C LYS A 3 20.51 -19.17 9.90
N ILE A 4 20.87 -18.12 10.63
CA ILE A 4 20.27 -16.79 10.42
C ILE A 4 20.73 -16.37 9.02
N ILE A 5 19.83 -16.45 8.04
CA ILE A 5 20.10 -15.95 6.69
C ILE A 5 19.82 -14.45 6.78
N GLU A 6 20.86 -13.63 6.74
CA GLU A 6 20.73 -12.18 6.68
C GLU A 6 19.77 -11.81 5.55
N ASN A 7 18.83 -10.90 5.85
CA ASN A 7 17.82 -10.38 4.93
C ASN A 7 16.85 -11.44 4.33
N LEU A 8 16.62 -12.58 5.02
CA LEU A 8 15.71 -13.60 4.48
C LEU A 8 14.28 -13.05 4.33
N LYS A 9 13.82 -12.22 5.26
CA LYS A 9 12.48 -11.58 5.16
C LYS A 9 12.33 -10.82 3.84
N ASP A 10 13.30 -9.97 3.51
CA ASP A 10 13.28 -9.15 2.29
C ASP A 10 13.36 -10.02 1.02
N ARG A 11 14.14 -11.10 1.07
CA ARG A 11 14.22 -12.07 -0.03
C ARG A 11 12.90 -12.79 -0.26
N LEU A 12 12.19 -13.16 0.81
CA LEU A 12 10.87 -13.79 0.72
C LEU A 12 9.83 -12.82 0.11
N LEU A 13 9.84 -11.55 0.52
CA LEU A 13 8.97 -10.52 -0.02
C LEU A 13 9.29 -10.21 -1.49
N THR A 14 10.57 -10.14 -1.85
CA THR A 14 11.02 -9.92 -3.24
C THR A 14 10.58 -11.08 -4.15
N GLU A 15 10.78 -12.32 -3.71
CA GLU A 15 10.36 -13.52 -4.44
C GLU A 15 8.84 -13.58 -4.60
N ALA A 16 8.08 -13.24 -3.56
CA ALA A 16 6.63 -13.16 -3.63
C ALA A 16 6.16 -12.14 -4.66
N LYS A 17 6.76 -10.94 -4.65
CA LYS A 17 6.48 -9.88 -5.61
C LYS A 17 6.74 -10.35 -7.05
N GLN A 18 7.89 -10.97 -7.29
CA GLN A 18 8.22 -11.50 -8.61
C GLN A 18 7.21 -12.55 -9.08
N GLN A 19 6.84 -13.52 -8.23
CA GLN A 19 5.87 -14.56 -8.59
C GLN A 19 4.48 -13.99 -8.87
N ILE A 20 4.06 -12.97 -8.13
CA ILE A 20 2.79 -12.28 -8.40
C ILE A 20 2.85 -11.52 -9.73
N GLU A 21 3.95 -10.86 -10.04
CA GLU A 21 4.14 -10.17 -11.31
C GLU A 21 4.15 -11.14 -12.51
N GLU A 22 4.73 -12.32 -12.35
CA GLU A 22 4.80 -13.34 -13.40
C GLU A 22 3.50 -14.12 -13.58
N SER A 23 2.88 -14.56 -12.49
CA SER A 23 1.82 -15.58 -12.51
C SER A 23 0.53 -15.18 -11.79
N GLY A 24 0.47 -14.02 -11.16
CA GLY A 24 -0.67 -13.54 -10.38
C GLY A 24 -0.71 -14.09 -8.95
N TYR A 25 -1.54 -13.45 -8.12
CA TYR A 25 -1.71 -13.82 -6.70
C TYR A 25 -2.18 -15.26 -6.52
N GLY A 26 -3.14 -15.74 -7.34
CA GLY A 26 -3.72 -17.08 -7.20
C GLY A 26 -2.70 -18.20 -7.37
N ALA A 27 -1.74 -18.05 -8.28
CA ALA A 27 -0.73 -19.06 -8.60
C ALA A 27 0.43 -19.11 -7.58
N MET A 28 0.71 -18.02 -6.88
CA MET A 28 1.77 -17.92 -5.88
C MET A 28 1.41 -18.70 -4.61
N THR A 29 2.35 -19.48 -4.08
CA THR A 29 2.18 -20.27 -2.86
C THR A 29 3.38 -20.13 -1.92
N ILE A 30 3.17 -20.38 -0.62
CA ILE A 30 4.30 -20.43 0.35
C ILE A 30 5.36 -21.46 -0.07
N ARG A 31 4.94 -22.58 -0.68
CA ARG A 31 5.85 -23.62 -1.16
C ARG A 31 6.69 -23.15 -2.36
N SER A 32 6.09 -22.41 -3.31
CA SER A 32 6.82 -21.86 -4.44
C SER A 32 7.83 -20.78 -4.01
N ILE A 33 7.46 -19.93 -3.06
CA ILE A 33 8.36 -18.93 -2.47
C ILE A 33 9.53 -19.59 -1.75
N ALA A 34 9.28 -20.60 -0.92
CA ALA A 34 10.32 -21.36 -0.23
C ALA A 34 11.33 -21.96 -1.22
N LYS A 35 10.81 -22.53 -2.34
CA LYS A 35 11.63 -23.08 -3.43
C LYS A 35 12.48 -22.00 -4.10
N GLY A 36 11.89 -20.85 -4.46
CA GLY A 36 12.59 -19.73 -5.08
C GLY A 36 13.72 -19.17 -4.20
N CYS A 37 13.48 -19.07 -2.91
CA CYS A 37 14.48 -18.61 -1.95
C CYS A 37 15.49 -19.69 -1.50
N GLY A 38 15.31 -20.96 -1.90
CA GLY A 38 16.19 -22.08 -1.48
C GLY A 38 16.09 -22.41 0.00
N VAL A 39 14.89 -22.26 0.60
CA VAL A 39 14.67 -22.53 2.04
C VAL A 39 13.55 -23.56 2.24
N GLY A 40 13.47 -24.12 3.45
CA GLY A 40 12.37 -25.00 3.82
C GLY A 40 11.07 -24.23 4.01
N VAL A 41 9.93 -24.86 3.69
CA VAL A 41 8.57 -24.30 3.88
C VAL A 41 8.33 -23.85 5.33
N GLY A 42 8.81 -24.66 6.30
CA GLY A 42 8.74 -24.32 7.73
C GLY A 42 9.51 -23.02 8.08
N THR A 43 10.59 -22.73 7.34
CA THR A 43 11.34 -21.49 7.52
C THR A 43 10.50 -20.28 7.10
N VAL A 44 9.74 -20.37 6.01
CA VAL A 44 8.85 -19.29 5.57
C VAL A 44 7.75 -19.06 6.60
N TYR A 45 7.16 -20.13 7.14
CA TYR A 45 6.12 -20.00 8.19
C TYR A 45 6.62 -19.38 9.50
N ASN A 46 7.92 -19.43 9.78
CA ASN A 46 8.50 -18.71 10.94
C ASN A 46 8.49 -17.19 10.76
N TYR A 47 8.44 -16.67 9.52
CA TYR A 47 8.36 -15.25 9.20
C TYR A 47 6.92 -14.80 8.91
N PHE A 48 6.18 -15.63 8.21
CA PHE A 48 4.83 -15.32 7.76
C PHE A 48 3.92 -16.52 8.04
N PRO A 49 3.01 -16.41 9.03
CA PRO A 49 2.11 -17.50 9.42
C PRO A 49 1.19 -17.99 8.29
N SER A 50 0.89 -17.11 7.34
CA SER A 50 0.08 -17.43 6.16
C SER A 50 0.58 -16.71 4.91
N LYS A 51 0.04 -17.09 3.75
CA LYS A 51 0.22 -16.37 2.48
C LYS A 51 -0.29 -14.93 2.60
N ASP A 52 -1.41 -14.74 3.27
CA ASP A 52 -2.05 -13.44 3.41
C ASP A 52 -1.23 -12.50 4.30
N ASP A 53 -0.59 -13.02 5.37
CA ASP A 53 0.33 -12.23 6.20
C ASP A 53 1.57 -11.78 5.40
N LEU A 54 2.09 -12.64 4.54
CA LEU A 54 3.21 -12.28 3.67
C LEU A 54 2.83 -11.17 2.69
N ILE A 55 1.64 -11.25 2.08
CA ILE A 55 1.16 -10.23 1.16
C ILE A 55 0.81 -8.93 1.89
N ALA A 56 0.20 -9.02 3.07
CA ALA A 56 -0.07 -7.84 3.88
C ALA A 56 1.24 -7.09 4.21
N GLU A 57 2.30 -7.80 4.55
CA GLU A 57 3.61 -7.18 4.81
C GLU A 57 4.22 -6.57 3.54
N LEU A 58 4.10 -7.23 2.38
CA LEU A 58 4.54 -6.70 1.09
C LEU A 58 3.84 -5.36 0.78
N LEU A 59 2.53 -5.31 0.94
CA LEU A 59 1.73 -4.12 0.71
C LEU A 59 2.10 -3.00 1.70
N LEU A 60 2.31 -3.34 2.98
CA LEU A 60 2.68 -2.38 4.01
C LEU A 60 4.07 -1.77 3.79
N GLU A 61 5.06 -2.54 3.33
CA GLU A 61 6.40 -2.02 3.02
C GLU A 61 6.36 -0.98 1.89
N ASP A 62 5.65 -1.28 0.79
CA ASP A 62 5.49 -0.34 -0.31
C ASP A 62 4.65 0.89 0.12
N TRP A 63 3.66 0.70 1.01
CA TRP A 63 2.86 1.79 1.57
C TRP A 63 3.69 2.77 2.40
N LYS A 64 4.62 2.27 3.23
CA LYS A 64 5.53 3.12 4.00
C LYS A 64 6.33 4.06 3.11
N GLY A 65 6.81 3.57 1.96
CA GLY A 65 7.49 4.40 0.96
C GLY A 65 6.59 5.52 0.41
N CYS A 66 5.32 5.22 0.12
CA CYS A 66 4.35 6.23 -0.31
C CYS A 66 4.14 7.32 0.75
N ILE A 67 3.91 6.93 2.00
CA ILE A 67 3.69 7.86 3.12
C ILE A 67 4.92 8.73 3.39
N GLN A 68 6.14 8.18 3.29
CA GLN A 68 7.38 8.96 3.40
C GLN A 68 7.50 10.01 2.31
N ALA A 69 7.19 9.67 1.05
CA ALA A 69 7.22 10.61 -0.07
C ALA A 69 6.20 11.74 0.11
N ILE A 70 4.98 11.40 0.55
CA ILE A 70 3.91 12.37 0.83
C ILE A 70 4.32 13.30 1.99
N GLY A 71 4.89 12.75 3.06
CA GLY A 71 5.38 13.53 4.20
C GLY A 71 6.48 14.52 3.80
N ALA A 72 7.42 14.11 2.96
CA ALA A 72 8.46 15.00 2.42
C ALA A 72 7.87 16.12 1.56
N ALA A 73 6.90 15.82 0.69
CA ALA A 73 6.20 16.82 -0.11
C ALA A 73 5.43 17.83 0.76
N SER A 74 4.76 17.33 1.82
CA SER A 74 4.06 18.18 2.79
C SER A 74 5.02 19.13 3.52
N SER A 75 6.16 18.63 3.97
CA SER A 75 7.15 19.45 4.68
C SER A 75 7.81 20.51 3.78
N GLY A 76 7.87 20.26 2.47
CA GLY A 76 8.50 21.15 1.49
C GLY A 76 7.55 22.14 0.80
N SER A 77 6.27 22.19 1.18
CA SER A 77 5.29 23.06 0.50
C SER A 77 4.39 23.81 1.48
N ASP A 78 4.16 25.08 1.22
CA ASP A 78 3.21 25.92 1.95
C ASP A 78 1.81 25.96 1.30
N ALA A 79 1.62 25.27 0.18
CA ALA A 79 0.36 25.18 -0.53
C ALA A 79 -0.16 23.74 -0.59
N PRO A 80 -1.50 23.51 -0.55
CA PRO A 80 -2.07 22.17 -0.55
C PRO A 80 -1.90 21.44 -1.90
N ARG A 81 -1.96 22.13 -3.04
CA ARG A 81 -1.97 21.51 -4.37
C ARG A 81 -0.77 20.59 -4.64
N PRO A 82 0.49 20.97 -4.37
CA PRO A 82 1.64 20.07 -4.56
C PRO A 82 1.57 18.81 -3.69
N VAL A 83 1.07 18.95 -2.46
CA VAL A 83 0.91 17.82 -1.53
C VAL A 83 -0.16 16.86 -2.02
N VAL A 84 -1.33 17.37 -2.39
CA VAL A 84 -2.44 16.57 -2.92
C VAL A 84 -2.05 15.89 -4.25
N ARG A 85 -1.26 16.58 -5.10
CA ARG A 85 -0.71 15.98 -6.32
C ARG A 85 0.25 14.83 -6.01
N CYS A 86 1.16 15.02 -5.10
CA CYS A 86 2.06 13.94 -4.64
C CYS A 86 1.26 12.75 -4.10
N MET A 87 0.25 13.01 -3.27
CA MET A 87 -0.64 11.94 -2.77
C MET A 87 -1.30 11.18 -3.92
N TYR A 88 -1.87 11.88 -4.90
CA TYR A 88 -2.50 11.26 -6.06
C TYR A 88 -1.50 10.39 -6.86
N GLU A 89 -0.30 10.89 -7.12
CA GLU A 89 0.74 10.18 -7.86
C GLU A 89 1.23 8.94 -7.09
N GLN A 90 1.44 9.06 -5.78
CA GLN A 90 1.83 7.93 -4.93
C GLN A 90 0.73 6.86 -4.88
N LEU A 91 -0.52 7.26 -4.70
CA LEU A 91 -1.66 6.33 -4.71
C LEU A 91 -1.84 5.64 -6.06
N THR A 92 -1.78 6.39 -7.16
CA THR A 92 -1.85 5.83 -8.52
C THR A 92 -0.73 4.83 -8.77
N GLY A 93 0.50 5.19 -8.38
CA GLY A 93 1.66 4.31 -8.50
C GLY A 93 1.54 3.05 -7.65
N TYR A 94 1.01 3.18 -6.42
CA TYR A 94 0.77 2.07 -5.51
C TYR A 94 -0.25 1.08 -6.07
N VAL A 95 -1.40 1.57 -6.52
CA VAL A 95 -2.45 0.73 -7.12
C VAL A 95 -1.92 0.00 -8.35
N ARG A 96 -1.17 0.68 -9.22
CA ARG A 96 -0.60 0.08 -10.43
C ARG A 96 0.45 -0.99 -10.13
N ARG A 97 1.30 -0.79 -9.13
CA ARG A 97 2.28 -1.81 -8.70
C ARG A 97 1.63 -3.07 -8.16
N HIS A 98 0.45 -2.96 -7.55
CA HIS A 98 -0.25 -4.05 -6.88
C HIS A 98 -1.55 -4.45 -7.59
N GLU A 99 -1.72 -4.07 -8.87
CA GLU A 99 -2.97 -4.34 -9.62
C GLU A 99 -3.32 -5.83 -9.65
N LYS A 100 -2.33 -6.71 -9.79
CA LYS A 100 -2.50 -8.17 -9.79
C LYS A 100 -2.91 -8.76 -8.42
N ILE A 101 -2.90 -7.95 -7.37
CA ILE A 101 -3.44 -8.28 -6.07
C ILE A 101 -4.83 -7.66 -5.92
N PHE A 102 -4.98 -6.37 -6.21
CA PHE A 102 -6.22 -5.62 -5.97
C PHE A 102 -7.38 -6.06 -6.87
N TYR A 103 -7.08 -6.55 -8.07
CA TYR A 103 -8.10 -7.03 -9.04
C TYR A 103 -8.20 -8.57 -9.12
N ASP A 104 -7.51 -9.30 -8.24
CA ASP A 104 -7.63 -10.76 -8.12
C ASP A 104 -8.77 -11.12 -7.16
N GLU A 105 -9.73 -11.93 -7.63
CA GLU A 105 -10.91 -12.29 -6.83
C GLU A 105 -10.55 -13.10 -5.58
N ALA A 106 -9.54 -13.98 -5.67
CA ALA A 106 -9.08 -14.77 -4.53
C ALA A 106 -8.38 -13.89 -3.50
N ALA A 107 -7.59 -12.89 -3.95
CA ALA A 107 -7.00 -11.89 -3.07
C ALA A 107 -8.08 -11.04 -2.41
N ALA A 108 -9.07 -10.56 -3.15
CA ALA A 108 -10.17 -9.77 -2.60
C ALA A 108 -10.92 -10.51 -1.49
N ALA A 109 -11.19 -11.81 -1.68
CA ALA A 109 -11.82 -12.66 -0.67
C ALA A 109 -10.92 -12.87 0.57
N ALA A 110 -9.62 -13.13 0.37
CA ALA A 110 -8.66 -13.33 1.44
C ALA A 110 -8.44 -12.06 2.29
N PHE A 111 -8.40 -10.89 1.64
CA PHE A 111 -8.14 -9.61 2.29
C PHE A 111 -9.37 -8.92 2.85
N ALA A 112 -10.60 -9.35 2.55
CA ALA A 112 -11.83 -8.72 3.04
C ALA A 112 -11.85 -8.53 4.58
N GLY A 113 -11.28 -9.47 5.34
CA GLY A 113 -11.13 -9.37 6.80
C GLY A 113 -9.88 -8.62 7.28
N SER A 114 -8.80 -8.62 6.49
CA SER A 114 -7.51 -8.02 6.87
C SER A 114 -7.44 -6.54 6.49
N VAL A 115 -8.03 -6.13 5.37
CA VAL A 115 -8.13 -4.72 4.94
C VAL A 115 -8.82 -3.88 6.01
N SER A 116 -9.90 -4.39 6.62
CA SER A 116 -10.60 -3.70 7.71
C SER A 116 -9.71 -3.40 8.92
N ARG A 117 -8.69 -4.21 9.19
CA ARG A 117 -7.78 -4.03 10.33
C ARG A 117 -6.80 -2.86 10.13
N TYR A 118 -6.36 -2.64 8.90
CA TYR A 118 -5.39 -1.59 8.55
C TYR A 118 -6.04 -0.34 7.99
N ASP A 119 -7.31 -0.41 7.60
CA ASP A 119 -8.04 0.66 6.90
C ASP A 119 -8.01 1.98 7.67
N GLY A 120 -8.38 1.98 8.95
CA GLY A 120 -8.33 3.18 9.79
C GLY A 120 -6.92 3.77 9.95
N LEU A 121 -5.89 2.90 10.05
CA LEU A 121 -4.50 3.34 10.15
C LEU A 121 -4.03 4.02 8.84
N LEU A 122 -4.29 3.40 7.72
CA LEU A 122 -3.88 3.90 6.40
C LEU A 122 -4.56 5.22 6.07
N ARG A 123 -5.84 5.36 6.37
CA ARG A 123 -6.62 6.60 6.20
C ARG A 123 -6.08 7.73 7.07
N GLY A 124 -5.82 7.46 8.35
CA GLY A 124 -5.24 8.44 9.27
C GLY A 124 -3.86 8.94 8.81
N GLN A 125 -3.04 8.04 8.24
CA GLN A 125 -1.74 8.42 7.67
C GLN A 125 -1.87 9.32 6.44
N LEU A 126 -2.90 9.13 5.61
CA LEU A 126 -3.17 10.01 4.46
C LEU A 126 -3.73 11.38 4.89
N ALA A 127 -4.54 11.45 5.94
CA ALA A 127 -5.09 12.71 6.43
C ALA A 127 -4.04 13.60 7.11
N GLN A 128 -3.07 13.00 7.79
CA GLN A 128 -2.07 13.71 8.59
C GLN A 128 -1.33 14.83 7.82
N PRO A 129 -0.81 14.65 6.59
CA PRO A 129 -0.14 15.71 5.85
C PRO A 129 -1.06 16.87 5.44
N LEU A 130 -2.38 16.66 5.41
CA LEU A 130 -3.38 17.65 5.01
C LEU A 130 -3.85 18.54 6.17
N ARG A 131 -3.71 18.08 7.43
CA ARG A 131 -4.21 18.77 8.62
C ARG A 131 -3.75 20.23 8.71
N ARG A 132 -2.53 20.52 8.28
CA ARG A 132 -1.98 21.89 8.31
C ARG A 132 -2.64 22.87 7.33
N PHE A 133 -3.37 22.35 6.35
CA PHE A 133 -4.07 23.15 5.33
C PHE A 133 -5.57 23.23 5.57
N CYS A 134 -6.11 22.40 6.47
CA CYS A 134 -7.54 22.28 6.73
C CYS A 134 -7.90 23.00 8.03
N GLY A 135 -9.13 23.52 8.10
CA GLY A 135 -9.66 24.20 9.29
C GLY A 135 -9.96 23.25 10.45
N ASP A 136 -10.17 21.96 10.15
CA ASP A 136 -10.51 20.92 11.13
C ASP A 136 -10.05 19.54 10.66
N GLU A 137 -10.07 18.56 11.57
CA GLU A 137 -9.61 17.19 11.32
C GLU A 137 -10.53 16.43 10.36
N PHE A 138 -11.83 16.62 10.47
CA PHE A 138 -12.80 15.96 9.59
C PHE A 138 -12.62 16.35 8.13
N THR A 139 -12.32 17.63 7.85
CA THR A 139 -12.03 18.11 6.48
C THR A 139 -10.79 17.42 5.91
N ALA A 140 -9.72 17.27 6.72
CA ALA A 140 -8.51 16.55 6.28
C ALA A 140 -8.80 15.08 5.97
N GLU A 141 -9.58 14.40 6.82
CA GLU A 141 -10.00 13.00 6.61
C GLU A 141 -10.88 12.86 5.38
N PHE A 142 -11.85 13.76 5.19
CA PHE A 142 -12.74 13.76 4.03
C PHE A 142 -11.97 13.93 2.71
N ILE A 143 -10.98 14.83 2.69
CA ILE A 143 -10.13 15.05 1.52
C ILE A 143 -9.29 13.80 1.23
N ALA A 144 -8.66 13.21 2.25
CA ALA A 144 -7.85 12.01 2.12
C ALA A 144 -8.68 10.83 1.58
N GLU A 145 -9.88 10.63 2.13
CA GLU A 145 -10.82 9.58 1.71
C GLU A 145 -11.30 9.78 0.27
N SER A 146 -11.70 11.01 -0.05
CA SER A 146 -12.14 11.36 -1.40
C SER A 146 -11.03 11.14 -2.42
N LEU A 147 -9.79 11.56 -2.08
CA LEU A 147 -8.64 11.39 -2.96
C LEU A 147 -8.33 9.91 -3.17
N LEU A 148 -8.31 9.09 -2.12
CA LEU A 148 -8.10 7.65 -2.20
C LEU A 148 -9.15 6.99 -3.10
N THR A 149 -10.43 7.23 -2.81
CA THR A 149 -11.56 6.62 -3.52
C THR A 149 -11.56 6.97 -5.01
N TRP A 150 -11.41 8.25 -5.35
CA TRP A 150 -11.46 8.69 -6.74
C TRP A 150 -10.20 8.36 -7.53
N THR A 151 -9.02 8.30 -6.87
CA THR A 151 -7.78 7.81 -7.48
C THR A 151 -7.89 6.33 -7.82
N MET A 152 -8.38 5.51 -6.89
CA MET A 152 -8.63 4.08 -7.15
C MET A 152 -9.66 3.86 -8.26
N ALA A 153 -10.64 4.74 -8.38
CA ALA A 153 -11.61 4.73 -9.48
C ALA A 153 -11.04 5.28 -10.82
N GLY A 154 -9.74 5.58 -10.89
CA GLY A 154 -9.06 6.04 -12.10
C GLY A 154 -9.47 7.43 -12.59
N LYS A 155 -9.95 8.28 -11.68
CA LYS A 155 -10.34 9.65 -12.04
C LYS A 155 -9.13 10.57 -12.16
N ASP A 156 -9.21 11.51 -13.08
CA ASP A 156 -8.16 12.49 -13.36
C ASP A 156 -7.92 13.44 -12.16
N PHE A 157 -6.66 13.76 -11.92
CA PHE A 157 -6.23 14.63 -10.82
C PHE A 157 -6.89 16.00 -10.85
N ASP A 158 -6.90 16.66 -11.99
CA ASP A 158 -7.37 18.06 -12.04
C ASP A 158 -8.88 18.13 -11.79
N ARG A 159 -9.66 17.13 -12.20
CA ARG A 159 -11.08 17.03 -11.86
C ARG A 159 -11.31 16.79 -10.37
N ILE A 160 -10.52 15.94 -9.73
CA ILE A 160 -10.59 15.70 -8.29
C ILE A 160 -10.21 16.98 -7.55
N TYR A 161 -9.06 17.57 -7.90
CA TYR A 161 -8.53 18.74 -7.22
C TYR A 161 -9.43 19.96 -7.34
N GLN A 162 -10.08 20.19 -8.47
CA GLN A 162 -11.05 21.29 -8.68
C GLN A 162 -12.21 21.27 -7.66
N ILE A 163 -12.53 20.11 -7.12
CA ILE A 163 -13.55 19.98 -6.07
C ILE A 163 -12.91 20.19 -4.70
N LEU A 164 -11.76 19.49 -4.46
CA LEU A 164 -11.10 19.49 -3.16
C LEU A 164 -10.51 20.86 -2.78
N GLU A 165 -10.07 21.66 -3.76
CA GLU A 165 -9.50 23.00 -3.50
C GLU A 165 -10.45 23.98 -2.79
N LYS A 166 -11.76 23.71 -2.84
CA LYS A 166 -12.79 24.50 -2.15
C LYS A 166 -12.90 24.21 -0.66
N LEU A 167 -12.17 23.19 -0.19
CA LEU A 167 -12.19 22.72 1.20
C LEU A 167 -10.96 23.18 1.99
N PHE A 168 -9.97 23.75 1.31
CA PHE A 168 -8.81 24.38 1.92
C PHE A 168 -9.07 25.89 2.15
#